data_43254523b774a2d39af7aff94773e634
#
_entry.id   43254523b774a2d39af7aff94773e634
#
_cell.length_a   1.000
_cell.length_b   1.000
_cell.length_c   1.000
_cell.angle_alpha   90.00
_cell.angle_beta   90.00
_cell.angle_gamma   90.00
#
_symmetry.space_group_name_H-M   'P 1'
#
loop_
_entity.id
_entity.type
_entity.pdbx_description
1 polymer ?
#
loop_
_entity_poly.entity_id
_entity_poly.type
_entity_poly.pdbx_seq_one_letter_code
_entity_poly.pdbx_strand_id
1 'polypeptide(L)'
;MKTAKQTEREARQLFRFCVVGGSIDETRVRLVAKNVLRSRRRGYLPLLARFKRLLEHECARHKAEIESAVPLPSDLRGRVQTELTTVYGPGLTWQFVHNPKLIGGMRIKVASDVYDGSVRAGLAALARSFGLANGRPTKG
;
A
#
# COMPACT_ATOMS: atom_id res chain seq x y z
N MET A 1 -33.91 8.17 6.93
CA MET A 1 -32.90 7.10 7.07
C MET A 1 -32.06 7.00 5.82
N LYS A 2 -30.73 7.07 5.95
CA LYS A 2 -29.85 6.99 4.78
C LYS A 2 -29.77 5.56 4.25
N THR A 3 -29.85 5.41 2.94
CA THR A 3 -29.67 4.11 2.32
C THR A 3 -28.19 3.73 2.31
N ALA A 4 -27.90 2.44 2.14
CA ALA A 4 -26.53 1.95 2.01
C ALA A 4 -25.79 2.64 0.85
N LYS A 5 -26.49 2.91 -0.26
CA LYS A 5 -25.93 3.63 -1.41
C LYS A 5 -25.53 5.06 -1.08
N GLN A 6 -26.37 5.75 -0.30
CA GLN A 6 -26.07 7.13 0.13
C GLN A 6 -24.86 7.16 1.04
N THR A 7 -24.80 6.24 2.01
CA THR A 7 -23.67 6.10 2.93
C THR A 7 -22.38 5.83 2.15
N GLU A 8 -22.42 4.93 1.19
CA GLU A 8 -21.25 4.62 0.37
C GLU A 8 -20.81 5.82 -0.45
N ARG A 9 -21.75 6.54 -1.04
CA ARG A 9 -21.43 7.74 -1.84
C ARG A 9 -20.78 8.82 -0.98
N GLU A 10 -21.31 9.07 0.19
CA GLU A 10 -20.73 10.04 1.12
C GLU A 10 -19.34 9.62 1.57
N ALA A 11 -19.15 8.33 1.90
CA ALA A 11 -17.86 7.82 2.31
C ALA A 11 -16.81 7.99 1.20
N ARG A 12 -17.20 7.75 -0.05
CA ARG A 12 -16.31 7.95 -1.19
C ARG A 12 -15.96 9.42 -1.40
N GLN A 13 -16.90 10.33 -1.19
CA GLN A 13 -16.63 11.76 -1.28
C GLN A 13 -15.63 12.20 -0.22
N LEU A 14 -15.80 11.73 1.02
CA LEU A 14 -14.86 12.00 2.10
C LEU A 14 -13.49 11.42 1.80
N PHE A 15 -13.46 10.23 1.25
CA PHE A 15 -12.21 9.56 0.87
C PHE A 15 -11.47 10.37 -0.19
N ARG A 16 -12.17 10.84 -1.22
CA ARG A 16 -11.56 11.65 -2.29
C ARG A 16 -10.96 12.94 -1.75
N PHE A 17 -11.61 13.54 -0.77
CA PHE A 17 -11.08 14.73 -0.10
C PHE A 17 -9.75 14.45 0.59
N CYS A 18 -9.60 13.24 1.14
CA CYS A 18 -8.40 12.84 1.87
C CYS A 18 -7.25 12.41 0.97
N VAL A 19 -7.51 12.13 -0.32
CA VAL A 19 -6.47 11.71 -1.27
C VAL A 19 -5.92 12.93 -1.98
N VAL A 20 -4.63 13.16 -1.81
CA VAL A 20 -3.92 14.27 -2.43
C VAL A 20 -2.70 13.71 -3.17
N GLY A 21 -2.62 13.96 -4.47
CA GLY A 21 -1.49 13.51 -5.27
C GLY A 21 -1.30 12.00 -5.29
N GLY A 22 -2.40 11.24 -5.20
CA GLY A 22 -2.36 9.77 -5.22
C GLY A 22 -2.08 9.11 -3.88
N SER A 23 -1.88 9.90 -2.82
CA SER A 23 -1.65 9.36 -1.48
C SER A 23 -2.61 9.97 -0.47
N ILE A 24 -2.81 9.27 0.65
CA ILE A 24 -3.71 9.71 1.70
C ILE A 24 -3.03 10.78 2.55
N ASP A 25 -3.73 11.92 2.72
CA ASP A 25 -3.28 12.98 3.61
C ASP A 25 -3.85 12.73 5.01
N GLU A 26 -3.00 12.35 5.94
CA GLU A 26 -3.38 12.03 7.30
C GLU A 26 -4.07 13.19 8.02
N THR A 27 -3.64 14.41 7.78
CA THR A 27 -4.22 15.61 8.38
C THR A 27 -5.68 15.75 7.96
N ARG A 28 -5.97 15.54 6.67
CA ARG A 28 -7.33 15.60 6.14
C ARG A 28 -8.20 14.46 6.69
N VAL A 29 -7.63 13.27 6.85
CA VAL A 29 -8.34 12.13 7.44
C VAL A 29 -8.77 12.46 8.87
N ARG A 30 -7.88 13.01 9.66
CA ARG A 30 -8.19 13.41 11.04
C ARG A 30 -9.25 14.48 11.08
N LEU A 31 -9.16 15.46 10.20
CA LEU A 31 -10.14 16.54 10.11
C LEU A 31 -11.54 16.01 9.77
N VAL A 32 -11.62 15.14 8.77
CA VAL A 32 -12.88 14.53 8.35
C VAL A 32 -13.49 13.70 9.48
N ALA A 33 -12.70 12.84 10.10
CA ALA A 33 -13.15 11.99 11.20
C ALA A 33 -13.67 12.83 12.36
N LYS A 34 -12.94 13.89 12.70
CA LYS A 34 -13.32 14.81 13.77
C LYS A 34 -14.64 15.52 13.48
N ASN A 35 -14.80 16.00 12.25
CA ASN A 35 -16.02 16.70 11.84
C ASN A 35 -17.23 15.77 11.83
N VAL A 36 -17.07 14.53 11.35
CA VAL A 36 -18.16 13.56 11.35
C VAL A 36 -18.58 13.20 12.78
N LEU A 37 -17.60 12.96 13.65
CA LEU A 37 -17.87 12.66 15.06
C LEU A 37 -18.56 13.82 15.77
N ARG A 38 -18.16 15.05 15.47
CA ARG A 38 -18.76 16.25 16.06
C ARG A 38 -20.20 16.47 15.64
N SER A 39 -20.49 16.18 14.38
CA SER A 39 -21.80 16.43 13.81
C SER A 39 -22.88 15.52 14.39
N ARG A 40 -22.49 14.33 14.83
CA ARG A 40 -23.40 13.29 15.34
C ARG A 40 -24.65 13.11 14.49
N ARG A 41 -24.48 13.26 13.19
CA ARG A 41 -25.57 13.11 12.23
C ARG A 41 -26.08 11.67 12.24
N ARG A 42 -27.35 11.50 11.96
CA ARG A 42 -27.95 10.18 11.86
C ARG A 42 -27.18 9.35 10.83
N GLY A 43 -26.76 8.16 11.22
CA GLY A 43 -25.98 7.28 10.33
C GLY A 43 -24.50 7.59 10.28
N TYR A 44 -23.95 8.34 11.23
CA TYR A 44 -22.52 8.66 11.23
C TYR A 44 -21.63 7.44 11.49
N LEU A 45 -22.10 6.48 12.30
CA LEU A 45 -21.32 5.27 12.58
C LEU A 45 -21.13 4.38 11.34
N PRO A 46 -22.20 4.05 10.57
CA PRO A 46 -22.00 3.33 9.31
C PRO A 46 -21.13 4.10 8.30
N LEU A 47 -21.27 5.43 8.28
CA LEU A 47 -20.46 6.27 7.41
C LEU A 47 -18.97 6.17 7.77
N LEU A 48 -18.64 6.29 9.05
CA LEU A 48 -17.25 6.14 9.52
C LEU A 48 -16.71 4.75 9.27
N ALA A 49 -17.52 3.72 9.48
CA ALA A 49 -17.11 2.34 9.23
C ALA A 49 -16.75 2.14 7.75
N ARG A 50 -17.56 2.66 6.84
CA ARG A 50 -17.31 2.57 5.41
C ARG A 50 -16.09 3.38 4.99
N PHE A 51 -15.95 4.59 5.52
CA PHE A 51 -14.81 5.46 5.29
C PHE A 51 -13.50 4.78 5.76
N LYS A 52 -13.53 4.18 6.95
CA LYS A 52 -12.40 3.42 7.48
C LYS A 52 -11.99 2.29 6.55
N ARG A 53 -12.95 1.53 6.03
CA ARG A 53 -12.66 0.44 5.08
C ARG A 53 -11.99 0.94 3.81
N LEU A 54 -12.45 2.05 3.28
CA LEU A 54 -11.84 2.67 2.09
C LEU A 54 -10.39 3.08 2.37
N LEU A 55 -10.14 3.66 3.54
CA LEU A 55 -8.79 4.05 3.96
C LEU A 55 -7.88 2.84 4.12
N GLU A 56 -8.37 1.80 4.81
CA GLU A 56 -7.59 0.56 5.02
C GLU A 56 -7.23 -0.10 3.71
N HIS A 57 -8.17 -0.14 2.77
CA HIS A 57 -7.95 -0.73 1.46
C HIS A 57 -6.89 0.05 0.69
N GLU A 58 -6.95 1.37 0.71
CA GLU A 58 -5.97 2.22 0.04
C GLU A 58 -4.60 2.11 0.70
N CYS A 59 -4.53 2.08 2.03
CA CYS A 59 -3.28 1.87 2.75
C CYS A 59 -2.65 0.53 2.40
N ALA A 60 -3.47 -0.52 2.29
CA ALA A 60 -2.97 -1.85 1.92
C ALA A 60 -2.38 -1.84 0.50
N ARG A 61 -2.95 -1.07 -0.41
CA ARG A 61 -2.44 -0.92 -1.77
C ARG A 61 -1.08 -0.23 -1.82
N HIS A 62 -0.77 0.58 -0.82
CA HIS A 62 0.48 1.34 -0.76
C HIS A 62 1.45 0.78 0.28
N LYS A 63 1.19 -0.40 0.81
CA LYS A 63 2.07 -1.04 1.77
C LYS A 63 2.98 -2.04 1.06
N ALA A 64 4.29 -1.84 1.23
CA ALA A 64 5.31 -2.76 0.74
C ALA A 64 5.96 -3.43 1.95
N GLU A 65 5.82 -4.75 2.04
CA GLU A 65 6.41 -5.55 3.11
C GLU A 65 7.50 -6.43 2.52
N ILE A 66 8.72 -6.28 3.01
CA ILE A 66 9.88 -7.03 2.54
C ILE A 66 10.39 -7.88 3.70
N GLU A 67 10.22 -9.21 3.57
CA GLU A 67 10.80 -10.16 4.50
C GLU A 67 12.10 -10.71 3.95
N SER A 68 13.09 -10.90 4.82
CA SER A 68 14.37 -11.48 4.42
C SER A 68 14.87 -12.44 5.50
N ALA A 69 15.54 -13.52 5.06
CA ALA A 69 16.14 -14.49 5.96
C ALA A 69 17.36 -13.92 6.69
N VAL A 70 18.02 -12.94 6.07
CA VAL A 70 19.16 -12.21 6.63
C VAL A 70 18.88 -10.71 6.56
N PRO A 71 19.47 -9.89 7.46
CA PRO A 71 19.29 -8.44 7.37
C PRO A 71 19.75 -7.91 6.02
N LEU A 72 18.94 -7.05 5.40
CA LEU A 72 19.27 -6.46 4.11
C LEU A 72 20.24 -5.30 4.29
N PRO A 73 21.33 -5.23 3.51
CA PRO A 73 22.19 -4.05 3.47
C PRO A 73 21.47 -2.82 2.97
N SER A 74 21.93 -1.64 3.36
CA SER A 74 21.30 -0.35 2.99
C SER A 74 21.17 -0.15 1.49
N ASP A 75 22.21 -0.53 0.73
CA ASP A 75 22.21 -0.41 -0.73
C ASP A 75 21.16 -1.30 -1.38
N LEU A 76 20.98 -2.51 -0.87
CA LEU A 76 19.98 -3.44 -1.36
C LEU A 76 18.56 -2.94 -1.04
N ARG A 77 18.36 -2.41 0.17
CA ARG A 77 17.08 -1.78 0.54
C ARG A 77 16.75 -0.64 -0.40
N GLY A 78 17.72 0.22 -0.69
CA GLY A 78 17.55 1.34 -1.60
C GLY A 78 17.16 0.90 -3.00
N ARG A 79 17.77 -0.17 -3.50
CA ARG A 79 17.45 -0.72 -4.82
C ARG A 79 16.02 -1.27 -4.87
N VAL A 80 15.62 -2.00 -3.86
CA VAL A 80 14.25 -2.53 -3.76
C VAL A 80 13.24 -1.40 -3.72
N GLN A 81 13.49 -0.38 -2.90
CA GLN A 81 12.62 0.79 -2.80
C GLN A 81 12.50 1.52 -4.14
N THR A 82 13.62 1.72 -4.83
CA THR A 82 13.63 2.39 -6.12
C THR A 82 12.83 1.61 -7.17
N GLU A 83 13.05 0.31 -7.26
CA GLU A 83 12.34 -0.53 -8.23
C GLU A 83 10.84 -0.57 -7.96
N LEU A 84 10.44 -0.74 -6.70
CA LEU A 84 9.04 -0.77 -6.34
C LEU A 84 8.35 0.59 -6.54
N THR A 85 9.05 1.67 -6.24
CA THR A 85 8.53 3.02 -6.47
C THR A 85 8.32 3.28 -7.96
N THR A 86 9.20 2.78 -8.81
CA THR A 86 9.06 2.92 -10.26
C THR A 86 7.79 2.25 -10.78
N VAL A 87 7.42 1.12 -10.20
CA VAL A 87 6.27 0.34 -10.66
C VAL A 87 4.97 0.76 -10.01
N TYR A 88 4.97 0.88 -8.69
CA TYR A 88 3.75 1.15 -7.91
C TYR A 88 3.53 2.64 -7.64
N GLY A 89 4.49 3.47 -8.00
CA GLY A 89 4.40 4.90 -7.79
C GLY A 89 4.91 5.35 -6.41
N PRO A 90 5.00 6.66 -6.20
CA PRO A 90 5.42 7.20 -4.90
C PRO A 90 4.35 6.99 -3.84
N GLY A 91 4.72 7.16 -2.58
CA GLY A 91 3.79 7.05 -1.47
C GLY A 91 3.69 5.67 -0.85
N LEU A 92 4.57 4.74 -1.22
CA LEU A 92 4.61 3.42 -0.60
C LEU A 92 5.09 3.52 0.85
N THR A 93 4.44 2.77 1.73
CA THR A 93 4.87 2.59 3.11
C THR A 93 5.73 1.34 3.18
N TRP A 94 6.94 1.47 3.71
CA TRP A 94 7.93 0.40 3.73
C TRP A 94 7.96 -0.30 5.07
N GLN A 95 8.00 -1.63 5.04
CA GLN A 95 8.19 -2.45 6.22
C GLN A 95 9.20 -3.54 5.91
N PHE A 96 10.33 -3.52 6.59
CA PHE A 96 11.38 -4.54 6.45
C PHE A 96 11.32 -5.45 7.66
N VAL A 97 11.16 -6.75 7.40
CA VAL A 97 11.03 -7.77 8.45
C VAL A 97 12.15 -8.80 8.29
N HIS A 98 12.82 -9.12 9.38
CA HIS A 98 13.82 -10.19 9.42
C HIS A 98 13.13 -11.48 9.85
N ASN A 99 13.10 -12.47 8.95
CA ASN A 99 12.49 -13.76 9.22
C ASN A 99 13.47 -14.88 8.88
N PRO A 100 14.23 -15.39 9.86
CA PRO A 100 15.23 -16.45 9.62
C PRO A 100 14.65 -17.75 9.08
N LYS A 101 13.36 -17.99 9.30
CA LYS A 101 12.69 -19.19 8.84
C LYS A 101 12.33 -19.18 7.37
N LEU A 102 12.53 -18.05 6.71
CA LEU A 102 12.17 -17.89 5.31
C LEU A 102 13.09 -18.72 4.41
N ILE A 103 12.49 -19.61 3.63
CA ILE A 103 13.22 -20.41 2.64
C ILE A 103 13.30 -19.59 1.36
N GLY A 104 14.49 -19.52 0.76
CA GLY A 104 14.69 -18.75 -0.46
C GLY A 104 15.20 -17.34 -0.25
N GLY A 105 15.26 -16.88 0.99
CA GLY A 105 15.98 -15.68 1.38
C GLY A 105 15.16 -14.38 1.39
N MET A 106 14.17 -14.22 0.54
CA MET A 106 13.40 -12.96 0.48
C MET A 106 11.97 -13.18 0.00
N ARG A 107 11.07 -12.44 0.61
CA ARG A 107 9.67 -12.35 0.17
C ARG A 107 9.28 -10.87 0.13
N ILE A 108 8.70 -10.44 -0.98
CA ILE A 108 8.21 -9.09 -1.14
C ILE A 108 6.70 -9.14 -1.37
N LYS A 109 5.96 -8.35 -0.60
CA LYS A 109 4.51 -8.26 -0.74
C LYS A 109 4.13 -6.79 -0.92
N VAL A 110 3.50 -6.47 -2.04
CA VAL A 110 2.96 -5.13 -2.32
C VAL A 110 1.51 -5.31 -2.71
N ALA A 111 0.60 -4.76 -1.93
CA ALA A 111 -0.83 -4.97 -2.09
C ALA A 111 -1.15 -6.48 -2.08
N SER A 112 -1.67 -7.03 -3.17
CA SER A 112 -1.94 -8.46 -3.30
C SER A 112 -0.84 -9.22 -4.04
N ASP A 113 0.17 -8.51 -4.54
CA ASP A 113 1.27 -9.14 -5.28
C ASP A 113 2.31 -9.68 -4.30
N VAL A 114 2.72 -10.93 -4.52
CA VAL A 114 3.71 -11.60 -3.67
C VAL A 114 4.82 -12.16 -4.56
N TYR A 115 6.07 -11.84 -4.19
CA TYR A 115 7.26 -12.32 -4.87
C TYR A 115 8.13 -13.08 -3.86
N ASP A 116 8.35 -14.36 -4.13
CA ASP A 116 9.18 -15.24 -3.29
C ASP A 116 10.47 -15.60 -4.01
N GLY A 117 11.56 -15.70 -3.23
CA GLY A 117 12.83 -16.17 -3.77
C GLY A 117 14.03 -15.74 -2.93
N SER A 118 15.24 -16.10 -3.39
CA SER A 118 16.46 -15.58 -2.79
C SER A 118 16.54 -14.08 -3.03
N VAL A 119 17.32 -13.36 -2.23
CA VAL A 119 17.51 -11.91 -2.39
C VAL A 119 17.84 -11.56 -3.83
N ARG A 120 18.80 -12.29 -4.41
CA ARG A 120 19.22 -12.06 -5.79
C ARG A 120 18.14 -12.45 -6.79
N ALA A 121 17.55 -13.63 -6.60
CA ALA A 121 16.47 -14.11 -7.46
C ALA A 121 15.22 -13.24 -7.33
N GLY A 122 14.94 -12.74 -6.13
CA GLY A 122 13.83 -11.84 -5.89
C GLY A 122 13.95 -10.53 -6.66
N LEU A 123 15.13 -9.92 -6.64
CA LEU A 123 15.38 -8.71 -7.42
C LEU A 123 15.31 -8.97 -8.93
N ALA A 124 15.85 -10.10 -9.38
CA ALA A 124 15.77 -10.48 -10.77
C ALA A 124 14.34 -10.74 -11.22
N ALA A 125 13.53 -11.37 -10.36
CA ALA A 125 12.12 -11.62 -10.63
C ALA A 125 11.33 -10.32 -10.71
N LEU A 126 11.59 -9.37 -9.81
CA LEU A 126 11.00 -8.05 -9.86
C LEU A 126 11.35 -7.33 -11.16
N ALA A 127 12.62 -7.32 -11.50
CA ALA A 127 13.08 -6.67 -12.72
C ALA A 127 12.42 -7.28 -13.96
N ARG A 128 12.29 -8.58 -13.99
CA ARG A 128 11.62 -9.28 -15.10
C ARG A 128 10.13 -8.97 -15.16
N SER A 129 9.45 -9.03 -14.01
CA SER A 129 8.01 -8.74 -13.93
C SER A 129 7.67 -7.36 -14.43
N PHE A 130 8.57 -6.42 -14.24
CA PHE A 130 8.34 -5.02 -14.56
C PHE A 130 9.01 -4.58 -15.87
N GLY A 131 9.67 -5.50 -16.57
CA GLY A 131 10.36 -5.18 -17.81
C GLY A 131 11.56 -4.29 -17.61
N LEU A 132 12.15 -4.27 -16.41
CA LEU A 132 13.24 -3.37 -16.06
C LEU A 132 14.62 -4.03 -16.19
N ALA A 133 14.68 -5.36 -16.31
CA ALA A 133 15.95 -6.07 -16.37
C ALA A 133 16.71 -5.73 -17.65
N ASN A 134 17.89 -5.15 -17.52
CA ASN A 134 18.79 -4.84 -18.64
C ASN A 134 18.14 -4.00 -19.74
N GLY A 135 17.16 -3.19 -19.38
CA GLY A 135 16.45 -2.38 -20.37
C GLY A 135 15.65 -3.18 -21.38
N ARG A 136 15.43 -4.44 -21.12
CA ARG A 136 14.63 -5.29 -21.99
C ARG A 136 13.21 -5.42 -21.48
N PRO A 137 12.21 -5.28 -22.35
CA PRO A 137 10.86 -5.61 -21.94
C PRO A 137 10.79 -7.11 -21.63
N THR A 138 10.24 -7.45 -20.48
CA THR A 138 9.98 -8.83 -20.18
C THR A 138 8.82 -9.31 -21.02
N LYS A 139 9.06 -10.36 -21.72
CA LYS A 139 7.97 -11.12 -22.30
C LYS A 139 7.34 -11.90 -21.15
N GLY A 140 6.11 -11.60 -20.89
CA GLY A 140 5.31 -12.09 -19.78
C GLY A 140 5.50 -13.51 -19.38
#